data_f32c5dae4a1bda3ff5b762368bf6413a
#
_entry.id   f32c5dae4a1bda3ff5b762368bf6413a
#
_cell.length_a   1.000
_cell.length_b   1.000
_cell.length_c   1.000
_cell.angle_alpha   90.00
_cell.angle_beta   90.00
_cell.angle_gamma   90.00
#
_symmetry.space_group_name_H-M   'P 1'
#
loop_
_entity.id
_entity.type
_entity.pdbx_description
1 polymer ?
#
loop_
_entity_poly.entity_id
_entity_poly.type
_entity_poly.pdbx_seq_one_letter_code
_entity_poly.pdbx_strand_id
1 'polypeptide(L)'
;MIPRKSSAWPARLDVLQSLSGLLLALFVWAHMFFESSILLGEDAMYRVTKMFEGEPLFGKPYPLLVSAVGVAVFLMIAVHAVLALRKFPGSGREYGQLRWHMRALRHPDTTLWYVQCITGFCLFFLVSVHLYTVITQPENIGPYASADRIWSGR
;
A
#
# COMPACT_ATOMS: atom_id res chain seq x y z
N MET A 1 41.62 8.56 -21.32
CA MET A 1 40.43 7.83 -20.83
C MET A 1 39.44 8.86 -20.32
N ILE A 2 38.37 9.14 -21.05
CA ILE A 2 37.37 10.18 -20.65
C ILE A 2 36.49 9.56 -19.58
N PRO A 3 36.36 10.14 -18.36
CA PRO A 3 35.51 9.60 -17.34
C PRO A 3 34.06 9.66 -17.81
N ARG A 4 33.43 8.51 -17.94
CA ARG A 4 31.99 8.40 -18.25
C ARG A 4 31.23 9.06 -17.11
N LYS A 5 30.55 10.19 -17.36
CA LYS A 5 29.67 10.84 -16.40
C LYS A 5 28.62 9.79 -15.94
N SER A 6 28.70 9.38 -14.70
CA SER A 6 27.69 8.48 -14.11
C SER A 6 26.34 9.20 -14.10
N SER A 7 25.32 8.58 -14.68
CA SER A 7 23.97 9.14 -14.66
C SER A 7 23.43 9.15 -13.23
N ALA A 8 22.88 10.28 -12.78
CA ALA A 8 22.22 10.40 -11.49
C ALA A 8 20.79 9.76 -11.47
N TRP A 9 20.34 9.26 -12.64
CA TRP A 9 19.00 8.72 -12.81
C TRP A 9 18.66 7.53 -11.88
N PRO A 10 19.54 6.50 -11.74
CA PRO A 10 19.27 5.39 -10.81
C PRO A 10 19.06 5.84 -9.36
N ALA A 11 19.90 6.78 -8.88
CA ALA A 11 19.78 7.31 -7.53
C ALA A 11 18.45 8.05 -7.31
N ARG A 12 17.98 8.81 -8.31
CA ARG A 12 16.66 9.48 -8.23
C ARG A 12 15.51 8.49 -8.14
N LEU A 13 15.59 7.39 -8.88
CA LEU A 13 14.57 6.34 -8.81
C LEU A 13 14.58 5.62 -7.44
N ASP A 14 15.75 5.47 -6.83
CA ASP A 14 15.87 4.88 -5.49
C ASP A 14 15.29 5.81 -4.41
N VAL A 15 15.52 7.11 -4.51
CA VAL A 15 14.89 8.11 -3.64
C VAL A 15 13.37 8.08 -3.80
N LEU A 16 12.87 8.04 -5.04
CA LEU A 16 11.43 7.98 -5.31
C LEU A 16 10.80 6.71 -4.73
N GLN A 17 11.46 5.56 -4.86
CA GLN A 17 11.01 4.30 -4.25
C GLN A 17 10.95 4.40 -2.72
N SER A 18 12.00 4.94 -2.08
CA SER A 18 12.04 5.08 -0.62
C SER A 18 10.98 6.05 -0.12
N LEU A 19 10.81 7.19 -0.81
CA LEU A 19 9.80 8.19 -0.44
C LEU A 19 8.37 7.66 -0.60
N SER A 20 8.07 7.00 -1.72
CA SER A 20 6.75 6.37 -1.91
C SER A 20 6.48 5.28 -0.88
N GLY A 21 7.47 4.47 -0.53
CA GLY A 21 7.34 3.47 0.53
C GLY A 21 7.09 4.09 1.90
N LEU A 22 7.77 5.18 2.24
CA LEU A 22 7.54 5.89 3.50
C LEU A 22 6.13 6.50 3.54
N LEU A 23 5.69 7.14 2.48
CA LEU A 23 4.34 7.72 2.41
C LEU A 23 3.25 6.65 2.52
N LEU A 24 3.42 5.50 1.86
CA LEU A 24 2.52 4.36 1.99
C LEU A 24 2.50 3.80 3.41
N ALA A 25 3.65 3.68 4.07
CA ALA A 25 3.73 3.22 5.46
C ALA A 25 2.99 4.18 6.41
N LEU A 26 3.21 5.48 6.27
CA LEU A 26 2.52 6.49 7.08
C LEU A 26 1.02 6.48 6.83
N PHE A 27 0.60 6.31 5.57
CA PHE A 27 -0.81 6.17 5.21
C PHE A 27 -1.42 4.94 5.88
N VAL A 28 -0.78 3.77 5.79
CA VAL A 28 -1.29 2.54 6.41
C VAL A 28 -1.41 2.69 7.92
N TRP A 29 -0.44 3.30 8.59
CA TRP A 29 -0.50 3.55 10.02
C TRP A 29 -1.68 4.44 10.41
N ALA A 30 -1.86 5.57 9.71
CA ALA A 30 -3.00 6.45 9.93
C ALA A 30 -4.33 5.72 9.64
N HIS A 31 -4.40 4.98 8.53
CA HIS A 31 -5.57 4.20 8.15
C HIS A 31 -5.94 3.19 9.23
N MET A 32 -4.99 2.36 9.68
CA MET A 32 -5.24 1.38 10.76
C MET A 32 -5.65 2.05 12.08
N PHE A 33 -5.09 3.21 12.39
CA PHE A 33 -5.50 3.99 13.56
C PHE A 33 -6.98 4.38 13.48
N PHE A 34 -7.43 4.92 12.35
CA PHE A 34 -8.83 5.30 12.18
C PHE A 34 -9.78 4.10 12.09
N GLU A 35 -9.36 3.01 11.42
CA GLU A 35 -10.13 1.76 11.38
C GLU A 35 -10.29 1.14 12.77
N SER A 36 -9.32 1.33 13.67
CA SER A 36 -9.42 0.84 15.05
C SER A 36 -10.57 1.49 15.84
N SER A 37 -11.20 2.54 15.32
CA SER A 37 -12.40 3.14 15.90
C SER A 37 -13.58 2.14 16.03
N ILE A 38 -13.57 1.04 15.27
CA ILE A 38 -14.53 -0.06 15.41
C ILE A 38 -14.50 -0.67 16.81
N LEU A 39 -13.37 -0.64 17.51
CA LEU A 39 -13.23 -1.13 18.87
C LEU A 39 -14.01 -0.29 19.88
N LEU A 40 -14.38 0.94 19.51
CA LEU A 40 -15.23 1.84 20.29
C LEU A 40 -16.72 1.68 19.92
N GLY A 41 -17.03 0.80 18.98
CA GLY A 41 -18.37 0.50 18.48
C GLY A 41 -18.62 0.95 17.04
N GLU A 42 -19.65 0.37 16.42
CA GLU A 42 -20.00 0.62 15.02
C GLU A 42 -20.34 2.10 14.75
N ASP A 43 -20.99 2.78 15.70
CA ASP A 43 -21.33 4.20 15.61
C ASP A 43 -20.07 5.09 15.60
N ALA A 44 -19.01 4.71 16.31
CA ALA A 44 -17.76 5.44 16.32
C ALA A 44 -17.09 5.32 14.95
N MET A 45 -17.00 4.12 14.41
CA MET A 45 -16.46 3.88 13.07
C MET A 45 -17.30 4.57 11.99
N TYR A 46 -18.63 4.54 12.10
CA TYR A 46 -19.52 5.23 11.16
C TYR A 46 -19.22 6.75 11.12
N ARG A 47 -19.06 7.39 12.27
CA ARG A 47 -18.68 8.82 12.35
C ARG A 47 -17.32 9.11 11.70
N VAL A 48 -16.34 8.22 11.91
CA VAL A 48 -15.02 8.33 11.26
C VAL A 48 -15.14 8.19 9.75
N THR A 49 -15.94 7.24 9.25
CA THR A 49 -16.22 7.11 7.82
C THR A 49 -16.82 8.40 7.24
N LYS A 50 -17.83 8.98 7.91
CA LYS A 50 -18.44 10.24 7.46
C LYS A 50 -17.48 11.42 7.51
N MET A 51 -16.56 11.44 8.45
CA MET A 51 -15.48 12.44 8.49
C MET A 51 -14.60 12.36 7.23
N PHE A 52 -14.23 11.16 6.78
CA PHE A 52 -13.46 10.98 5.55
C PHE A 52 -14.24 11.28 4.27
N GLU A 53 -15.55 11.14 4.32
CA GLU A 53 -16.44 11.63 3.25
C GLU A 53 -16.59 13.16 3.21
N GLY A 54 -15.92 13.88 4.12
CA GLY A 54 -15.88 15.34 4.14
C GLY A 54 -17.08 16.00 4.84
N GLU A 55 -17.90 15.24 5.56
CA GLU A 55 -19.09 15.79 6.24
C GLU A 55 -18.79 17.01 7.12
N PRO A 56 -17.69 17.06 7.94
CA PRO A 56 -17.39 18.21 8.77
C PRO A 56 -17.05 19.50 7.99
N LEU A 57 -16.58 19.35 6.73
CA LEU A 57 -16.18 20.47 5.88
C LEU A 57 -17.33 20.97 5.01
N PHE A 58 -18.15 20.05 4.50
CA PHE A 58 -19.17 20.35 3.49
C PHE A 58 -20.61 20.29 4.05
N GLY A 59 -20.79 19.91 5.34
CA GLY A 59 -22.10 19.74 5.98
C GLY A 59 -22.89 18.53 5.50
N LYS A 60 -22.36 17.76 4.56
CA LYS A 60 -22.91 16.50 4.05
C LYS A 60 -21.80 15.58 3.55
N PRO A 61 -21.98 14.24 3.62
CA PRO A 61 -20.99 13.29 3.14
C PRO A 61 -20.93 13.25 1.62
N TYR A 62 -19.70 13.09 1.10
CA TYR A 62 -19.41 12.89 -0.33
C TYR A 62 -18.55 11.61 -0.50
N PRO A 63 -19.14 10.43 -0.68
CA PRO A 63 -18.41 9.17 -0.81
C PRO A 63 -17.33 9.18 -1.91
N LEU A 64 -17.55 9.95 -2.98
CA LEU A 64 -16.57 10.09 -4.07
C LEU A 64 -15.21 10.66 -3.62
N LEU A 65 -15.13 11.37 -2.50
CA LEU A 65 -13.85 11.81 -1.95
C LEU A 65 -13.00 10.62 -1.54
N VAL A 66 -13.62 9.59 -0.96
CA VAL A 66 -12.93 8.35 -0.57
C VAL A 66 -12.44 7.60 -1.81
N SER A 67 -13.25 7.53 -2.88
CA SER A 67 -12.80 6.97 -4.16
C SER A 67 -11.61 7.73 -4.73
N ALA A 68 -11.61 9.05 -4.68
CA ALA A 68 -10.49 9.87 -5.18
C ALA A 68 -9.19 9.58 -4.39
N VAL A 69 -9.28 9.49 -3.07
CA VAL A 69 -8.15 9.07 -2.22
C VAL A 69 -7.71 7.63 -2.55
N GLY A 70 -8.66 6.72 -2.71
CA GLY A 70 -8.41 5.34 -3.12
C GLY A 70 -7.63 5.25 -4.44
N VAL A 71 -8.02 6.02 -5.46
CA VAL A 71 -7.30 6.11 -6.74
C VAL A 71 -5.89 6.66 -6.55
N ALA A 72 -5.71 7.71 -5.76
CA ALA A 72 -4.39 8.28 -5.48
C ALA A 72 -3.46 7.26 -4.77
N VAL A 73 -3.98 6.54 -3.78
CA VAL A 73 -3.24 5.48 -3.09
C VAL A 73 -2.91 4.32 -4.04
N PHE A 74 -3.85 3.92 -4.90
CA PHE A 74 -3.61 2.88 -5.90
C PHE A 74 -2.47 3.25 -6.85
N LEU A 75 -2.47 4.49 -7.36
CA LEU A 75 -1.40 4.98 -8.23
C LEU A 75 -0.06 5.02 -7.50
N MET A 76 -0.03 5.41 -6.23
CA MET A 76 1.19 5.42 -5.41
C MET A 76 1.72 3.99 -5.20
N ILE A 77 0.84 3.01 -4.93
CA ILE A 77 1.20 1.59 -4.81
C ILE A 77 1.76 1.08 -6.13
N ALA A 78 1.13 1.39 -7.28
CA ALA A 78 1.59 0.97 -8.59
C ALA A 78 2.99 1.51 -8.90
N VAL A 79 3.22 2.81 -8.67
CA VAL A 79 4.55 3.43 -8.84
C VAL A 79 5.58 2.77 -7.92
N HIS A 80 5.26 2.61 -6.63
CA HIS A 80 6.15 1.96 -5.67
C HIS A 80 6.50 0.53 -6.10
N ALA A 81 5.51 -0.27 -6.50
CA ALA A 81 5.70 -1.65 -6.94
C ALA A 81 6.59 -1.74 -8.19
N VAL A 82 6.36 -0.91 -9.21
CA VAL A 82 7.19 -0.85 -10.42
C VAL A 82 8.63 -0.49 -10.08
N LEU A 83 8.84 0.48 -9.17
CA LEU A 83 10.18 0.85 -8.73
C LEU A 83 10.86 -0.26 -7.91
N ALA A 84 10.11 -0.97 -7.07
CA ALA A 84 10.61 -2.08 -6.27
C ALA A 84 11.00 -3.28 -7.15
N LEU A 85 10.19 -3.61 -8.16
CA LEU A 85 10.45 -4.71 -9.10
C LEU A 85 11.77 -4.56 -9.86
N ARG A 86 12.26 -3.33 -10.04
CA ARG A 86 13.59 -3.08 -10.64
C ARG A 86 14.75 -3.73 -9.88
N LYS A 87 14.57 -3.98 -8.58
CA LYS A 87 15.60 -4.56 -7.69
C LYS A 87 15.47 -6.07 -7.54
N PHE A 88 14.46 -6.65 -8.14
CA PHE A 88 14.24 -8.08 -8.12
C PHE A 88 15.17 -8.81 -9.10
N PRO A 89 15.63 -10.02 -8.77
CA PRO A 89 16.36 -10.84 -9.71
C PRO A 89 15.51 -11.13 -10.95
N GLY A 90 16.00 -10.73 -12.13
CA GLY A 90 15.31 -10.91 -13.41
C GLY A 90 15.47 -12.30 -14.01
N SER A 91 16.30 -13.16 -13.42
CA SER A 91 16.60 -14.51 -13.93
C SER A 91 16.76 -15.53 -12.82
N GLY A 92 16.53 -16.81 -13.14
CA GLY A 92 16.75 -17.92 -12.19
C GLY A 92 18.19 -17.99 -11.69
N ARG A 93 19.18 -17.56 -12.51
CA ARG A 93 20.58 -17.49 -12.12
C ARG A 93 20.82 -16.45 -11.03
N GLU A 94 20.27 -15.25 -11.21
CA GLU A 94 20.38 -14.15 -10.22
C GLU A 94 19.67 -14.52 -8.93
N TYR A 95 18.51 -15.18 -9.02
CA TYR A 95 17.80 -15.70 -7.86
C TYR A 95 18.63 -16.76 -7.11
N GLY A 96 19.29 -17.64 -7.83
CA GLY A 96 20.21 -18.61 -7.26
C GLY A 96 21.40 -17.95 -6.54
N GLN A 97 21.97 -16.91 -7.13
CA GLN A 97 23.04 -16.11 -6.53
C GLN A 97 22.56 -15.40 -5.25
N LEU A 98 21.37 -14.80 -5.27
CA LEU A 98 20.77 -14.18 -4.09
C LEU A 98 20.61 -15.18 -2.95
N ARG A 99 20.05 -16.35 -3.22
CA ARG A 99 19.88 -17.42 -2.21
C ARG A 99 21.21 -17.90 -1.66
N TRP A 100 22.22 -18.06 -2.51
CA TRP A 100 23.56 -18.43 -2.08
C TRP A 100 24.15 -17.36 -1.15
N HIS A 101 24.06 -16.06 -1.52
CA HIS A 101 24.49 -14.93 -0.70
C HIS A 101 23.82 -14.92 0.67
N MET A 102 22.51 -15.10 0.70
CA MET A 102 21.75 -15.16 1.95
C MET A 102 22.26 -16.27 2.89
N ARG A 103 22.58 -17.45 2.32
CA ARG A 103 23.09 -18.59 3.11
C ARG A 103 24.55 -18.40 3.55
N ALA A 104 25.38 -17.82 2.70
CA ALA A 104 26.81 -17.66 2.95
C ALA A 104 27.09 -16.54 3.95
N LEU A 105 26.46 -15.37 3.80
CA LEU A 105 26.69 -14.21 4.63
C LEU A 105 25.86 -14.22 5.92
N ARG A 106 24.72 -14.91 5.93
CA ARG A 106 23.76 -14.95 7.05
C ARG A 106 23.43 -13.57 7.61
N HIS A 107 23.46 -12.54 6.74
CA HIS A 107 23.21 -11.18 7.15
C HIS A 107 21.69 -10.97 7.39
N PRO A 108 21.28 -10.46 8.57
CA PRO A 108 19.87 -10.32 8.91
C PRO A 108 19.13 -9.39 7.94
N ASP A 109 19.77 -8.30 7.50
CA ASP A 109 19.13 -7.31 6.61
C ASP A 109 18.74 -7.92 5.25
N THR A 110 19.55 -8.84 4.71
CA THR A 110 19.23 -9.50 3.44
C THR A 110 18.02 -10.43 3.60
N THR A 111 17.91 -11.11 4.73
CA THR A 111 16.77 -11.96 5.05
C THR A 111 15.51 -11.13 5.25
N LEU A 112 15.61 -10.02 6.01
CA LEU A 112 14.50 -9.09 6.22
C LEU A 112 14.03 -8.46 4.91
N TRP A 113 14.96 -8.08 4.04
CA TRP A 113 14.63 -7.58 2.71
C TRP A 113 13.84 -8.63 1.88
N TYR A 114 14.26 -9.90 1.92
CA TYR A 114 13.56 -10.96 1.22
C TYR A 114 12.14 -11.20 1.75
N VAL A 115 11.98 -11.20 3.08
CA VAL A 115 10.66 -11.28 3.73
C VAL A 115 9.79 -10.10 3.34
N GLN A 116 10.34 -8.89 3.35
CA GLN A 116 9.64 -7.68 2.91
C GLN A 116 9.15 -7.78 1.46
N CYS A 117 9.94 -8.37 0.58
CA CYS A 117 9.56 -8.59 -0.81
C CYS A 117 8.36 -9.54 -0.93
N ILE A 118 8.37 -10.66 -0.20
CA ILE A 118 7.26 -11.63 -0.22
C ILE A 118 5.99 -11.02 0.36
N THR A 119 6.11 -10.37 1.53
CA THR A 119 4.95 -9.74 2.18
C THR A 119 4.39 -8.59 1.35
N GLY A 120 5.25 -7.78 0.72
CA GLY A 120 4.85 -6.72 -0.19
C GLY A 120 4.10 -7.24 -1.42
N PHE A 121 4.54 -8.38 -1.97
CA PHE A 121 3.86 -9.04 -3.07
C PHE A 121 2.47 -9.55 -2.66
N CYS A 122 2.35 -10.19 -1.51
CA CYS A 122 1.05 -10.62 -0.97
C CYS A 122 0.12 -9.43 -0.73
N LEU A 123 0.64 -8.36 -0.12
CA LEU A 123 -0.11 -7.13 0.13
C LEU A 123 -0.59 -6.48 -1.16
N PHE A 124 0.21 -6.50 -2.22
CA PHE A 124 -0.18 -5.94 -3.51
C PHE A 124 -1.50 -6.54 -4.01
N PHE A 125 -1.68 -7.85 -3.93
CA PHE A 125 -2.93 -8.51 -4.33
C PHE A 125 -4.08 -8.20 -3.38
N LEU A 126 -3.86 -8.30 -2.07
CA LEU A 126 -4.91 -8.06 -1.06
C LEU A 126 -5.41 -6.62 -1.12
N VAL A 127 -4.49 -5.65 -1.21
CA VAL A 127 -4.84 -4.23 -1.30
C VAL A 127 -5.56 -3.92 -2.61
N SER A 128 -5.20 -4.57 -3.73
CA SER A 128 -5.89 -4.35 -5.01
C SER A 128 -7.37 -4.71 -4.93
N VAL A 129 -7.71 -5.81 -4.25
CA VAL A 129 -9.13 -6.22 -4.02
C VAL A 129 -9.83 -5.22 -3.11
N HIS A 130 -9.18 -4.79 -2.03
CA HIS A 130 -9.72 -3.78 -1.11
C HIS A 130 -9.98 -2.45 -1.83
N LEU A 131 -9.00 -1.94 -2.55
CA LEU A 131 -9.12 -0.68 -3.28
C LEU A 131 -10.16 -0.74 -4.40
N TYR A 132 -10.29 -1.88 -5.07
CA TYR A 132 -11.37 -2.08 -6.05
C TYR A 132 -12.75 -1.81 -5.42
N THR A 133 -13.00 -2.39 -4.25
CA THR A 133 -14.27 -2.18 -3.52
C THR A 133 -14.46 -0.73 -3.10
N VAL A 134 -13.43 -0.11 -2.51
CA VAL A 134 -13.49 1.28 -2.04
C VAL A 134 -13.70 2.27 -3.19
N ILE A 135 -13.06 2.04 -4.32
CA ILE A 135 -13.15 2.94 -5.49
C ILE A 135 -14.51 2.80 -6.20
N THR A 136 -14.98 1.54 -6.36
CA THR A 136 -16.18 1.26 -7.16
C THR A 136 -17.47 1.33 -6.37
N GLN A 137 -17.41 1.16 -5.04
CA GLN A 137 -18.58 1.14 -4.15
C GLN A 137 -18.36 2.02 -2.91
N PRO A 138 -18.03 3.31 -3.08
CA PRO A 138 -17.70 4.19 -1.95
C PRO A 138 -18.85 4.40 -0.98
N GLU A 139 -20.08 4.18 -1.41
CA GLU A 139 -21.28 4.29 -0.56
C GLU A 139 -21.41 3.13 0.44
N ASN A 140 -20.73 2.00 0.15
CA ASN A 140 -20.85 0.73 0.88
C ASN A 140 -19.60 0.39 1.73
N ILE A 141 -18.80 1.39 2.11
CA ILE A 141 -17.57 1.19 2.89
C ILE A 141 -17.77 1.30 4.40
N GLY A 142 -18.92 1.79 4.87
CA GLY A 142 -19.23 1.93 6.28
C GLY A 142 -19.35 0.58 7.00
N PRO A 143 -19.30 0.56 8.36
CA PRO A 143 -19.31 -0.66 9.14
C PRO A 143 -20.55 -1.51 8.90
N TYR A 144 -21.71 -0.90 8.81
CA TYR A 144 -22.98 -1.61 8.59
C TYR A 144 -23.03 -2.29 7.23
N ALA A 145 -22.72 -1.58 6.15
CA ALA A 145 -22.71 -2.14 4.80
C ALA A 145 -21.64 -3.21 4.63
N SER A 146 -20.49 -3.06 5.29
CA SER A 146 -19.42 -4.05 5.28
C SER A 146 -19.82 -5.33 6.03
N ALA A 147 -20.48 -5.21 7.18
CA ALA A 147 -21.01 -6.34 7.91
C ALA A 147 -22.06 -7.10 7.08
N ASP A 148 -23.02 -6.41 6.49
CA ASP A 148 -24.06 -7.01 5.63
C ASP A 148 -23.47 -7.77 4.44
N ARG A 149 -22.39 -7.24 3.84
CA ARG A 149 -21.68 -7.90 2.74
C ARG A 149 -21.03 -9.21 3.19
N ILE A 150 -20.40 -9.24 4.35
CA ILE A 150 -19.78 -10.44 4.91
C ILE A 150 -20.84 -11.50 5.22
N TRP A 151 -21.95 -11.12 5.85
CA TRP A 151 -23.02 -12.04 6.21
C TRP A 151 -23.80 -12.56 5.01
N SER A 152 -24.01 -11.73 3.99
CA SER A 152 -24.80 -12.12 2.80
C SER A 152 -23.95 -12.85 1.75
N GLY A 153 -22.63 -12.85 1.87
CA GLY A 153 -21.72 -13.46 0.89
C GLY A 153 -21.71 -12.77 -0.47
N ARG A 154 -22.11 -11.51 -0.55
CA ARG A 154 -22.19 -10.71 -1.80
C ARG A 154 -21.00 -9.77 -1.95
#